data_a2d43b0b82aa3f44b91d85c121b54ee3
#
_entry.id   a2d43b0b82aa3f44b91d85c121b54ee3
#
_cell.length_a   1.000
_cell.length_b   1.000
_cell.length_c   1.000
_cell.angle_alpha   90.00
_cell.angle_beta   90.00
_cell.angle_gamma   90.00
#
_symmetry.space_group_name_H-M   'P 1'
#
loop_
_entity.id
_entity.type
_entity.pdbx_description
1 polymer ?
#
loop_
_entity_poly.entity_id
_entity_poly.type
_entity_poly.pdbx_seq_one_letter_code
_entity_poly.pdbx_strand_id
1 'polypeptide(L)'
;DIIEQDIRGPKGELIRIEMFCHGALCMAVSGKCYLSLNNLGASANRGACMQICRRGYLVKDKESDLELEIDNQYIMSPKDLKTIHFLNKTLDAGVRVLKIEGRARGAEYVKTVVECYKEAVELWKEGNGQWPIGDEAIEAKIEEWNMRLARVFNRGFWDGYYLGQRLGEWTHKYGSRATRKKVFAGKCTNFFKNISVAEFYLEATKEIKEGDELLITGETTGAYELVAKDIHDAKGELRTEIQKGEYFALKTEKIVRRGDRIFLLKVEE
;
A
#
# COMPACT_ATOMS: atom_id res chain seq x y z
N ASP A 1 30.83 6.06 3.11
CA ASP A 1 31.79 4.96 2.82
C ASP A 1 31.63 4.37 1.42
N ILE A 2 30.43 3.82 1.01
CA ILE A 2 30.26 3.21 -0.33
C ILE A 2 30.42 4.25 -1.44
N ILE A 3 29.87 5.45 -1.29
CA ILE A 3 29.98 6.54 -2.26
C ILE A 3 31.40 7.07 -2.34
N GLU A 4 32.10 7.16 -1.22
CA GLU A 4 33.48 7.61 -1.13
C GLU A 4 34.48 6.64 -1.79
N GLN A 5 34.11 5.36 -1.92
CA GLN A 5 34.93 4.35 -2.58
C GLN A 5 34.93 4.46 -4.11
N ASP A 6 34.15 5.39 -4.69
CA ASP A 6 34.05 5.63 -6.16
C ASP A 6 33.83 4.34 -6.98
N ILE A 7 32.99 3.43 -6.47
CA ILE A 7 32.69 2.18 -7.14
C ILE A 7 31.89 2.47 -8.40
N ARG A 8 32.38 2.01 -9.54
CA ARG A 8 31.78 2.28 -10.85
C ARG A 8 31.23 1.03 -11.51
N GLY A 9 30.16 1.20 -12.25
CA GLY A 9 29.55 0.17 -13.09
C GLY A 9 30.35 -0.05 -14.40
N PRO A 10 29.93 -1.02 -15.22
CA PRO A 10 30.61 -1.37 -16.46
C PRO A 10 30.75 -0.23 -17.49
N LYS A 11 29.90 0.78 -17.41
CA LYS A 11 29.86 1.96 -18.27
C LYS A 11 30.56 3.18 -17.68
N GLY A 12 31.28 3.01 -16.56
CA GLY A 12 31.99 4.07 -15.88
C GLY A 12 31.12 4.97 -14.97
N GLU A 13 29.82 4.72 -14.90
CA GLU A 13 28.90 5.44 -13.98
C GLU A 13 29.11 5.02 -12.53
N LEU A 14 28.90 5.95 -11.60
CA LEU A 14 28.84 5.61 -10.18
C LEU A 14 27.69 4.65 -9.90
N ILE A 15 27.92 3.65 -9.06
CA ILE A 15 26.86 2.75 -8.62
C ILE A 15 25.76 3.54 -7.90
N ARG A 16 24.51 3.09 -8.07
CA ARG A 16 23.38 3.65 -7.36
C ARG A 16 23.03 2.77 -6.17
N ILE A 17 22.94 3.38 -5.00
CA ILE A 17 22.53 2.67 -3.78
C ILE A 17 21.02 2.58 -3.76
N GLU A 18 20.51 1.35 -3.69
CA GLU A 18 19.08 1.07 -3.48
C GLU A 18 18.81 0.74 -2.02
N MET A 19 17.79 1.36 -1.43
CA MET A 19 17.31 1.04 -0.09
C MET A 19 15.80 0.92 -0.05
N PHE A 20 15.29 -0.01 0.77
CA PHE A 20 13.86 -0.07 1.06
C PHE A 20 13.42 1.20 1.80
N CYS A 21 12.36 1.83 1.32
CA CYS A 21 11.78 3.02 1.94
C CYS A 21 10.39 2.81 2.52
N HIS A 22 9.64 1.82 2.01
CA HIS A 22 8.26 1.58 2.46
C HIS A 22 7.83 0.14 2.24
N GLY A 23 7.05 -0.39 3.18
CA GLY A 23 6.30 -1.62 3.02
C GLY A 23 6.64 -2.72 4.00
N ALA A 24 6.16 -3.91 3.73
CA ALA A 24 6.24 -5.04 4.64
C ALA A 24 7.68 -5.46 4.93
N LEU A 25 8.01 -5.55 6.21
CA LEU A 25 9.26 -6.14 6.68
C LEU A 25 9.14 -7.66 6.81
N CYS A 26 10.26 -8.35 6.56
CA CYS A 26 10.35 -9.79 6.69
C CYS A 26 11.01 -10.18 8.01
N MET A 27 10.47 -11.20 8.68
CA MET A 27 11.10 -11.80 9.87
C MET A 27 12.39 -12.56 9.53
N ALA A 28 12.45 -13.11 8.31
CA ALA A 28 13.60 -13.91 7.89
C ALA A 28 14.67 -13.03 7.28
N VAL A 29 15.91 -13.19 7.74
CA VAL A 29 17.07 -12.49 7.19
C VAL A 29 17.24 -12.83 5.72
N SER A 30 17.32 -11.81 4.86
CA SER A 30 17.51 -11.96 3.41
C SER A 30 16.52 -12.92 2.73
N GLY A 31 15.30 -13.02 3.28
CA GLY A 31 14.25 -13.89 2.73
C GLY A 31 14.48 -15.39 2.90
N LYS A 32 15.49 -15.82 3.67
CA LYS A 32 15.73 -17.23 4.01
C LYS A 32 14.70 -17.74 5.01
N CYS A 33 13.45 -17.89 4.55
CA CYS A 33 12.34 -18.29 5.39
C CYS A 33 12.23 -19.81 5.49
N TYR A 34 12.78 -20.40 6.54
CA TYR A 34 12.67 -21.84 6.80
C TYR A 34 11.25 -22.30 7.13
N LEU A 35 10.40 -21.41 7.68
CA LEU A 35 8.99 -21.71 7.90
C LEU A 35 8.25 -22.02 6.59
N SER A 36 8.40 -21.15 5.57
CA SER A 36 7.81 -21.40 4.25
C SER A 36 8.44 -22.62 3.57
N LEU A 37 9.76 -22.76 3.68
CA LEU A 37 10.47 -23.88 3.03
C LEU A 37 10.11 -25.22 3.64
N ASN A 38 10.19 -25.36 4.97
CA ASN A 38 9.97 -26.62 5.66
C ASN A 38 8.51 -27.08 5.60
N ASN A 39 7.54 -26.17 5.79
CA ASN A 39 6.13 -26.55 5.87
C ASN A 39 5.46 -26.68 4.49
N LEU A 40 5.92 -25.97 3.49
CA LEU A 40 5.21 -25.83 2.21
C LEU A 40 6.10 -26.05 0.99
N GLY A 41 7.38 -26.37 1.17
CA GLY A 41 8.34 -26.46 0.07
C GLY A 41 8.50 -25.15 -0.73
N ALA A 42 8.07 -24.01 -0.13
CA ALA A 42 7.99 -22.71 -0.81
C ALA A 42 9.19 -21.83 -0.48
N SER A 43 9.82 -21.26 -1.50
CA SER A 43 10.95 -20.34 -1.32
C SER A 43 10.47 -18.89 -1.33
N ALA A 44 10.55 -18.23 -0.18
CA ALA A 44 10.20 -16.82 -0.03
C ALA A 44 11.10 -15.91 -0.91
N ASN A 45 12.39 -16.24 -1.05
CA ASN A 45 13.32 -15.54 -1.94
C ASN A 45 12.89 -15.55 -3.40
N ARG A 46 12.23 -16.63 -3.82
CA ARG A 46 11.73 -16.80 -5.19
C ARG A 46 10.29 -16.31 -5.36
N GLY A 47 9.79 -15.53 -4.42
CA GLY A 47 8.45 -14.94 -4.48
C GLY A 47 7.34 -15.76 -3.84
N ALA A 48 7.58 -16.98 -3.38
CA ALA A 48 6.58 -17.84 -2.77
C ALA A 48 6.51 -17.69 -1.24
N CYS A 49 6.34 -16.45 -0.76
CA CYS A 49 6.13 -16.18 0.66
C CYS A 49 4.69 -16.50 1.05
N MET A 50 4.50 -17.49 1.91
CA MET A 50 3.18 -17.92 2.38
C MET A 50 2.68 -17.15 3.61
N GLN A 51 3.44 -16.15 4.06
CA GLN A 51 3.12 -15.29 5.21
C GLN A 51 2.79 -16.07 6.50
N ILE A 52 3.43 -17.23 6.70
CA ILE A 52 3.21 -18.09 7.87
C ILE A 52 3.50 -17.33 9.17
N CYS A 53 4.55 -16.49 9.19
CA CYS A 53 4.89 -15.64 10.35
C CYS A 53 3.79 -14.65 10.75
N ARG A 54 2.70 -14.57 10.00
CA ARG A 54 1.58 -13.65 10.21
C ARG A 54 0.31 -14.35 10.70
N ARG A 55 0.42 -15.63 11.07
CA ARG A 55 -0.68 -16.42 11.64
C ARG A 55 -0.54 -16.48 13.16
N GLY A 56 -1.64 -16.77 13.85
CA GLY A 56 -1.61 -17.14 15.26
C GLY A 56 -1.08 -18.57 15.43
N TYR A 57 -0.41 -18.83 16.54
CA TYR A 57 0.13 -20.14 16.90
C TYR A 57 -0.07 -20.43 18.38
N LEU A 58 -0.34 -21.68 18.68
CA LEU A 58 -0.18 -22.24 20.01
C LEU A 58 1.16 -22.97 20.07
N VAL A 59 2.06 -22.52 20.92
CA VAL A 59 3.38 -23.13 21.13
C VAL A 59 3.36 -23.82 22.48
N LYS A 60 3.54 -25.14 22.48
CA LYS A 60 3.64 -25.95 23.69
C LYS A 60 5.07 -26.34 23.94
N ASP A 61 5.55 -26.09 25.15
CA ASP A 61 6.83 -26.60 25.62
C ASP A 61 6.74 -28.13 25.76
N LYS A 62 7.77 -28.84 25.32
CA LYS A 62 7.78 -30.31 25.38
C LYS A 62 8.21 -30.90 26.75
N GLU A 63 8.85 -30.05 27.55
CA GLU A 63 9.45 -30.48 28.83
C GLU A 63 8.65 -29.95 30.04
N SER A 64 7.68 -29.07 29.79
CA SER A 64 6.81 -28.50 30.80
C SER A 64 5.38 -28.32 30.27
N ASP A 65 4.45 -27.97 31.16
CA ASP A 65 3.06 -27.66 30.79
C ASP A 65 2.86 -26.22 30.29
N LEU A 66 3.97 -25.52 29.99
CA LEU A 66 3.90 -24.16 29.49
C LEU A 66 3.34 -24.15 28.06
N GLU A 67 2.26 -23.41 27.88
CA GLU A 67 1.67 -23.09 26.58
C GLU A 67 1.71 -21.58 26.34
N LEU A 68 2.15 -21.17 25.14
CA LEU A 68 2.22 -19.79 24.72
C LEU A 68 1.31 -19.60 23.50
N GLU A 69 0.35 -18.72 23.63
CA GLU A 69 -0.41 -18.25 22.50
C GLU A 69 0.34 -17.09 21.83
N ILE A 70 0.72 -17.28 20.56
CA ILE A 70 1.37 -16.28 19.72
C ILE A 70 0.31 -15.80 18.72
N ASP A 71 -0.39 -14.75 19.09
CA ASP A 71 -1.41 -14.12 18.25
C ASP A 71 -0.87 -12.84 17.60
N ASN A 72 -0.10 -13.00 16.52
CA ASN A 72 0.50 -11.91 15.73
C ASN A 72 1.36 -10.90 16.54
N GLN A 73 1.73 -11.23 17.78
CA GLN A 73 2.43 -10.34 18.68
C GLN A 73 3.88 -10.82 18.92
N TYR A 74 4.73 -9.89 19.33
CA TYR A 74 6.04 -10.05 19.97
C TYR A 74 7.19 -10.57 19.11
N ILE A 75 7.08 -11.65 18.34
CA ILE A 75 8.22 -12.26 17.64
C ILE A 75 7.96 -12.53 16.15
N MET A 76 6.71 -12.44 15.73
CA MET A 76 6.32 -12.63 14.34
C MET A 76 5.34 -11.54 13.93
N SER A 77 5.32 -11.14 12.68
CA SER A 77 4.47 -10.05 12.18
C SER A 77 4.96 -8.63 12.51
N PRO A 78 6.15 -8.23 12.03
CA PRO A 78 6.64 -6.87 12.20
C PRO A 78 5.71 -5.85 11.54
N LYS A 79 5.66 -4.63 12.09
CA LYS A 79 5.04 -3.47 11.47
C LYS A 79 5.67 -3.19 10.10
N ASP A 80 4.98 -2.44 9.27
CA ASP A 80 5.49 -2.07 7.96
C ASP A 80 6.49 -0.89 8.08
N LEU A 81 7.57 -0.95 7.31
CA LEU A 81 8.55 0.12 7.21
C LEU A 81 7.91 1.38 6.64
N LYS A 82 8.22 2.54 7.23
CA LYS A 82 7.86 3.85 6.69
C LYS A 82 8.97 4.86 7.00
N THR A 83 9.63 5.39 5.97
CA THR A 83 10.78 6.29 6.12
C THR A 83 10.51 7.73 5.69
N ILE A 84 9.27 8.05 5.30
CA ILE A 84 8.95 9.31 4.65
C ILE A 84 9.30 10.54 5.52
N HIS A 85 9.16 10.45 6.83
CA HIS A 85 9.42 11.55 7.76
C HIS A 85 10.92 11.82 8.02
N PHE A 86 11.80 10.90 7.61
CA PHE A 86 13.26 11.11 7.62
C PHE A 86 13.90 10.79 6.28
N LEU A 87 13.14 10.88 5.19
CA LEU A 87 13.62 10.56 3.84
C LEU A 87 14.81 11.42 3.43
N ASN A 88 14.86 12.68 3.88
CA ASN A 88 16.00 13.57 3.70
C ASN A 88 17.31 12.90 4.14
N LYS A 89 17.38 12.31 5.33
CA LYS A 89 18.58 11.62 5.83
C LYS A 89 19.05 10.50 4.90
N THR A 90 18.08 9.77 4.33
CA THR A 90 18.35 8.70 3.36
C THR A 90 18.92 9.24 2.05
N LEU A 91 18.36 10.34 1.54
CA LEU A 91 18.81 10.99 0.32
C LEU A 91 20.17 11.69 0.51
N ASP A 92 20.38 12.34 1.66
CA ASP A 92 21.63 12.99 2.04
C ASP A 92 22.78 11.98 2.21
N ALA A 93 22.47 10.77 2.70
CA ALA A 93 23.39 9.65 2.73
C ALA A 93 23.76 9.07 1.36
N GLY A 94 23.18 9.61 0.27
CA GLY A 94 23.51 9.23 -1.10
C GLY A 94 22.68 8.11 -1.72
N VAL A 95 21.60 7.69 -1.08
CA VAL A 95 20.65 6.74 -1.69
C VAL A 95 19.98 7.41 -2.89
N ARG A 96 19.88 6.68 -4.01
CA ARG A 96 19.33 7.21 -5.26
C ARG A 96 18.24 6.33 -5.86
N VAL A 97 17.99 5.16 -5.28
CA VAL A 97 16.91 4.26 -5.66
C VAL A 97 16.11 3.89 -4.41
N LEU A 98 14.86 4.34 -4.36
CA LEU A 98 13.94 4.06 -3.27
C LEU A 98 13.11 2.83 -3.63
N LYS A 99 13.25 1.77 -2.84
CA LYS A 99 12.53 0.51 -3.06
C LYS A 99 11.28 0.41 -2.20
N ILE A 100 10.15 0.17 -2.85
CA ILE A 100 8.86 -0.02 -2.20
C ILE A 100 8.51 -1.52 -2.24
N GLU A 101 8.21 -2.12 -1.10
CA GLU A 101 7.68 -3.48 -1.05
C GLU A 101 6.16 -3.45 -1.28
N GLY A 102 5.77 -3.77 -2.50
CA GLY A 102 4.36 -3.76 -2.93
C GLY A 102 3.82 -5.13 -3.33
N ARG A 103 4.58 -6.23 -3.15
CA ARG A 103 4.13 -7.58 -3.49
C ARG A 103 2.87 -7.94 -2.70
N ALA A 104 1.90 -8.53 -3.36
CA ALA A 104 0.59 -8.85 -2.81
C ALA A 104 -0.18 -7.64 -2.23
N ARG A 105 0.09 -6.44 -2.75
CA ARG A 105 -0.66 -5.22 -2.46
C ARG A 105 -1.54 -4.84 -3.64
N GLY A 106 -2.62 -4.11 -3.37
CA GLY A 106 -3.48 -3.57 -4.41
C GLY A 106 -2.83 -2.41 -5.18
N ALA A 107 -3.34 -2.11 -6.35
CA ALA A 107 -2.84 -1.01 -7.18
C ALA A 107 -2.96 0.35 -6.47
N GLU A 108 -4.00 0.54 -5.65
CA GLU A 108 -4.21 1.74 -4.84
C GLU A 108 -3.08 1.96 -3.82
N TYR A 109 -2.58 0.88 -3.21
CA TYR A 109 -1.44 0.95 -2.30
C TYR A 109 -0.19 1.44 -3.03
N VAL A 110 0.15 0.78 -4.15
CA VAL A 110 1.35 1.14 -4.92
C VAL A 110 1.27 2.58 -5.40
N LYS A 111 0.11 3.00 -5.95
CA LYS A 111 -0.13 4.37 -6.39
C LYS A 111 0.10 5.36 -5.26
N THR A 112 -0.60 5.20 -4.13
CA THR A 112 -0.52 6.13 -3.00
C THR A 112 0.90 6.24 -2.45
N VAL A 113 1.58 5.12 -2.26
CA VAL A 113 2.96 5.12 -1.74
C VAL A 113 3.90 5.82 -2.71
N VAL A 114 3.83 5.50 -4.01
CA VAL A 114 4.67 6.13 -5.04
C VAL A 114 4.43 7.64 -5.10
N GLU A 115 3.17 8.09 -5.08
CA GLU A 115 2.83 9.52 -5.09
C GLU A 115 3.41 10.25 -3.89
N CYS A 116 3.22 9.74 -2.66
CA CYS A 116 3.76 10.37 -1.46
C CYS A 116 5.30 10.47 -1.50
N TYR A 117 5.99 9.38 -1.85
CA TYR A 117 7.46 9.41 -1.91
C TYR A 117 7.99 10.24 -3.09
N LYS A 118 7.29 10.30 -4.21
CA LYS A 118 7.62 11.17 -5.32
C LYS A 118 7.54 12.65 -4.91
N GLU A 119 6.43 13.05 -4.30
CA GLU A 119 6.25 14.40 -3.77
C GLU A 119 7.34 14.77 -2.76
N ALA A 120 7.70 13.84 -1.86
CA ALA A 120 8.75 14.05 -0.89
C ALA A 120 10.15 14.22 -1.52
N VAL A 121 10.45 13.47 -2.59
CA VAL A 121 11.70 13.62 -3.36
C VAL A 121 11.72 14.92 -4.15
N GLU A 122 10.59 15.32 -4.74
CA GLU A 122 10.47 16.60 -5.47
C GLU A 122 10.72 17.78 -4.54
N LEU A 123 10.10 17.77 -3.36
CA LEU A 123 10.31 18.80 -2.35
C LEU A 123 11.78 18.89 -1.88
N TRP A 124 12.44 17.74 -1.69
CA TRP A 124 13.87 17.71 -1.36
C TRP A 124 14.74 18.31 -2.49
N LYS A 125 14.40 18.06 -3.75
CA LYS A 125 15.11 18.63 -4.90
C LYS A 125 14.91 20.13 -5.03
N GLU A 126 13.68 20.62 -4.83
CA GLU A 126 13.35 22.06 -4.84
C GLU A 126 14.11 22.81 -3.76
N GLY A 127 14.36 22.19 -2.61
CA GLY A 127 15.21 22.70 -1.54
C GLY A 127 16.72 22.57 -1.80
N ASN A 128 17.17 22.31 -3.03
CA ASN A 128 18.58 22.10 -3.39
C ASN A 128 19.27 20.99 -2.57
N GLY A 129 18.57 19.91 -2.28
CA GLY A 129 19.06 18.80 -1.47
C GLY A 129 18.97 19.07 0.03
N GLN A 130 18.25 20.07 0.44
CA GLN A 130 17.95 20.32 1.83
C GLN A 130 16.45 20.16 2.08
N TRP A 131 16.14 19.43 3.10
CA TRP A 131 14.78 19.39 3.61
C TRP A 131 14.72 20.33 4.81
N PRO A 132 13.91 21.39 4.77
CA PRO A 132 13.83 22.35 5.87
C PRO A 132 13.20 21.69 7.10
N ILE A 133 14.07 21.03 7.91
CA ILE A 133 13.65 20.38 9.16
C ILE A 133 13.28 21.47 10.16
N GLY A 134 12.13 21.33 10.82
CA GLY A 134 11.61 22.32 11.77
C GLY A 134 10.82 23.46 11.11
N ASP A 135 10.57 23.36 9.82
CA ASP A 135 9.62 24.23 9.12
C ASP A 135 8.21 23.65 9.27
N GLU A 136 7.27 24.46 9.78
CA GLU A 136 5.88 24.05 10.00
C GLU A 136 5.21 23.54 8.70
N ALA A 137 5.61 24.07 7.55
CA ALA A 137 5.08 23.62 6.26
C ALA A 137 5.52 22.20 5.92
N ILE A 138 6.75 21.81 6.26
CA ILE A 138 7.25 20.45 6.09
C ILE A 138 6.55 19.49 7.05
N GLU A 139 6.38 19.88 8.30
CA GLU A 139 5.69 19.06 9.29
C GLU A 139 4.23 18.81 8.86
N ALA A 140 3.54 19.83 8.41
CA ALA A 140 2.19 19.71 7.86
C ALA A 140 2.15 18.79 6.61
N LYS A 141 3.17 18.86 5.75
CA LYS A 141 3.26 18.00 4.57
C LYS A 141 3.55 16.53 4.93
N ILE A 142 4.42 16.29 5.91
CA ILE A 142 4.68 14.95 6.45
C ILE A 142 3.39 14.36 7.03
N GLU A 143 2.60 15.15 7.75
CA GLU A 143 1.34 14.68 8.32
C GLU A 143 0.31 14.37 7.21
N GLU A 144 0.22 15.19 6.17
CA GLU A 144 -0.60 14.89 4.99
C GLU A 144 -0.23 13.53 4.37
N TRP A 145 1.08 13.29 4.15
CA TRP A 145 1.54 12.00 3.64
C TRP A 145 1.25 10.85 4.59
N ASN A 146 1.42 11.06 5.90
CA ASN A 146 1.08 10.06 6.92
C ASN A 146 -0.39 9.66 6.86
N MET A 147 -1.29 10.63 6.74
CA MET A 147 -2.72 10.37 6.58
C MET A 147 -3.03 9.61 5.29
N ARG A 148 -2.41 9.98 4.16
CA ARG A 148 -2.58 9.29 2.88
C ARG A 148 -2.07 7.85 2.94
N LEU A 149 -0.88 7.62 3.50
CA LEU A 149 -0.29 6.29 3.69
C LEU A 149 -1.12 5.42 4.64
N ALA A 150 -1.74 6.01 5.66
CA ALA A 150 -2.61 5.30 6.58
C ALA A 150 -3.93 4.84 5.93
N ARG A 151 -4.38 5.46 4.84
CA ARG A 151 -5.62 5.07 4.13
C ARG A 151 -5.50 3.76 3.37
N VAL A 152 -4.29 3.36 3.01
CA VAL A 152 -4.04 2.11 2.27
C VAL A 152 -3.52 1.02 3.20
N PHE A 153 -3.47 -0.22 2.71
CA PHE A 153 -3.09 -1.37 3.52
C PHE A 153 -1.77 -1.13 4.27
N ASN A 154 -1.79 -1.28 5.58
CA ASN A 154 -0.60 -1.27 6.43
C ASN A 154 -0.84 -2.14 7.68
N ARG A 155 0.23 -2.44 8.41
CA ARG A 155 0.21 -3.17 9.69
C ARG A 155 0.62 -2.30 10.88
N GLY A 156 0.42 -1.00 10.76
CA GLY A 156 1.09 0.00 11.55
C GLY A 156 2.49 0.25 11.00
N PHE A 157 3.06 1.39 11.32
CA PHE A 157 4.34 1.84 10.78
C PHE A 157 5.40 1.93 11.86
N TRP A 158 6.66 1.76 11.44
CA TRP A 158 7.85 2.04 12.22
C TRP A 158 9.04 2.34 11.30
N ASP A 159 10.13 2.82 11.87
CA ASP A 159 11.30 3.32 11.11
C ASP A 159 12.25 2.20 10.65
N GLY A 160 11.94 0.95 10.99
CA GLY A 160 12.90 -0.12 10.84
C GLY A 160 14.08 0.08 11.78
N TYR A 161 15.25 -0.36 11.34
CA TYR A 161 16.50 -0.20 12.11
C TYR A 161 17.33 1.01 11.64
N TYR A 162 16.77 1.86 10.77
CA TYR A 162 17.53 2.94 10.12
C TYR A 162 17.97 4.06 11.06
N LEU A 163 17.22 4.29 12.12
CA LEU A 163 17.55 5.33 13.11
C LEU A 163 18.24 4.79 14.37
N GLY A 164 18.76 3.55 14.30
CA GLY A 164 19.54 2.95 15.39
C GLY A 164 18.72 2.17 16.42
N GLN A 165 17.45 1.91 16.15
CA GLN A 165 16.63 1.02 16.99
C GLN A 165 17.28 -0.37 17.06
N ARG A 166 17.31 -0.96 18.26
CA ARG A 166 17.87 -2.30 18.49
C ARG A 166 16.81 -3.39 18.52
N LEU A 167 15.58 -3.02 18.89
CA LEU A 167 14.45 -3.93 18.96
C LEU A 167 13.46 -3.61 17.83
N GLY A 168 12.87 -4.64 17.27
CA GLY A 168 11.82 -4.49 16.28
C GLY A 168 10.49 -4.07 16.89
N GLU A 169 9.57 -3.62 16.06
CA GLU A 169 8.19 -3.34 16.45
C GLU A 169 7.23 -4.27 15.72
N TRP A 170 6.26 -4.78 16.46
CA TRP A 170 5.28 -5.76 15.98
C TRP A 170 3.87 -5.19 15.96
N THR A 171 3.05 -5.72 15.06
CA THR A 171 1.63 -5.38 15.02
C THR A 171 0.85 -6.22 16.04
N HIS A 172 -0.13 -5.58 16.67
CA HIS A 172 -1.05 -6.25 17.62
C HIS A 172 -2.37 -6.66 16.97
N LYS A 173 -2.55 -6.36 15.69
CA LYS A 173 -3.80 -6.63 14.96
C LYS A 173 -3.51 -7.50 13.73
N TYR A 174 -4.28 -8.55 13.55
CA TYR A 174 -4.27 -9.34 12.32
C TYR A 174 -4.84 -8.51 11.14
N GLY A 175 -4.21 -8.61 9.98
CA GLY A 175 -4.69 -7.96 8.78
C GLY A 175 -4.23 -6.51 8.60
N SER A 176 -5.10 -5.68 8.05
CA SER A 176 -4.83 -4.28 7.77
C SER A 176 -5.21 -3.37 8.93
N ARG A 177 -4.43 -2.32 9.11
CA ARG A 177 -4.74 -1.17 9.98
C ARG A 177 -5.09 0.08 9.16
N ALA A 178 -5.40 -0.10 7.87
CA ALA A 178 -5.82 1.00 7.04
C ALA A 178 -7.06 1.69 7.64
N THR A 179 -7.06 3.02 7.61
CA THR A 179 -8.21 3.82 8.08
C THR A 179 -9.37 3.80 7.08
N ARG A 180 -9.15 3.21 5.90
CA ARG A 180 -10.15 3.10 4.85
C ARG A 180 -10.18 1.67 4.28
N LYS A 181 -11.37 1.08 4.25
CA LYS A 181 -11.62 -0.28 3.74
C LYS A 181 -12.26 -0.21 2.36
N LYS A 182 -11.73 -0.98 1.42
CA LYS A 182 -12.38 -1.19 0.12
C LYS A 182 -13.30 -2.40 0.17
N VAL A 183 -14.55 -2.19 -0.19
CA VAL A 183 -15.58 -3.23 -0.29
C VAL A 183 -15.91 -3.43 -1.76
N PHE A 184 -15.73 -4.65 -2.26
CA PHE A 184 -16.06 -4.94 -3.66
C PHE A 184 -17.53 -4.64 -3.91
N ALA A 185 -17.80 -3.87 -4.96
CA ALA A 185 -19.15 -3.46 -5.32
C ALA A 185 -19.60 -4.14 -6.63
N GLY A 186 -18.76 -4.16 -7.65
CA GLY A 186 -19.14 -4.73 -8.95
C GLY A 186 -18.05 -4.59 -10.00
N LYS A 187 -18.46 -4.68 -11.26
CA LYS A 187 -17.56 -4.62 -12.42
C LYS A 187 -18.09 -3.68 -13.49
N CYS A 188 -17.14 -3.08 -14.21
CA CYS A 188 -17.45 -2.36 -15.45
C CYS A 188 -17.93 -3.32 -16.52
N THR A 189 -19.10 -3.03 -17.09
CA THR A 189 -19.73 -3.79 -18.17
C THR A 189 -19.46 -3.16 -19.53
N ASN A 190 -19.38 -1.82 -19.56
CA ASN A 190 -19.15 -1.08 -20.80
C ASN A 190 -18.48 0.28 -20.53
N PHE A 191 -17.89 0.87 -21.57
CA PHE A 191 -17.35 2.22 -21.54
C PHE A 191 -17.73 2.99 -22.81
N PHE A 192 -18.52 4.03 -22.67
CA PHE A 192 -18.98 4.90 -23.75
C PHE A 192 -17.96 6.02 -23.98
N LYS A 193 -16.98 5.74 -24.83
CA LYS A 193 -15.81 6.60 -25.06
C LYS A 193 -16.16 8.04 -25.44
N ASN A 194 -17.17 8.25 -26.27
CA ASN A 194 -17.52 9.58 -26.80
C ASN A 194 -18.03 10.54 -25.73
N ILE A 195 -18.61 10.01 -24.67
CA ILE A 195 -19.18 10.77 -23.56
C ILE A 195 -18.44 10.56 -22.24
N SER A 196 -17.37 9.74 -22.25
CA SER A 196 -16.55 9.40 -21.07
C SER A 196 -17.39 8.85 -19.91
N VAL A 197 -18.30 7.93 -20.20
CA VAL A 197 -19.17 7.29 -19.21
C VAL A 197 -18.84 5.81 -19.12
N ALA A 198 -18.65 5.31 -17.90
CA ALA A 198 -18.49 3.90 -17.59
C ALA A 198 -19.78 3.33 -17.01
N GLU A 199 -20.24 2.20 -17.54
CA GLU A 199 -21.36 1.44 -17.03
C GLU A 199 -20.86 0.31 -16.14
N PHE A 200 -21.52 0.11 -15.00
CA PHE A 200 -21.19 -0.90 -14.02
C PHE A 200 -22.43 -1.74 -13.67
N TYR A 201 -22.17 -2.98 -13.22
CA TYR A 201 -23.18 -3.82 -12.60
C TYR A 201 -22.85 -3.98 -11.11
N LEU A 202 -23.82 -3.68 -10.22
CA LEU A 202 -23.67 -3.75 -8.77
C LEU A 202 -23.90 -5.18 -8.28
N GLU A 203 -22.80 -5.91 -8.02
CA GLU A 203 -22.84 -7.34 -7.70
C GLU A 203 -22.93 -7.65 -6.19
N ALA A 204 -22.21 -6.90 -5.36
CA ALA A 204 -21.88 -7.35 -4.01
C ALA A 204 -22.32 -6.43 -2.87
N THR A 205 -22.12 -5.11 -2.97
CA THR A 205 -22.62 -4.18 -1.95
C THR A 205 -24.12 -4.04 -2.03
N LYS A 206 -24.76 -3.68 -0.92
CA LYS A 206 -26.19 -3.47 -0.87
C LYS A 206 -26.62 -2.33 -1.78
N GLU A 207 -25.90 -1.23 -1.73
CA GLU A 207 -26.21 0.00 -2.46
C GLU A 207 -24.94 0.83 -2.72
N ILE A 208 -25.04 1.75 -3.67
CA ILE A 208 -24.13 2.88 -3.89
C ILE A 208 -24.99 4.14 -3.93
N LYS A 209 -24.54 5.19 -3.22
CA LYS A 209 -25.22 6.49 -3.13
C LYS A 209 -24.41 7.60 -3.74
N GLU A 210 -25.07 8.66 -4.13
CA GLU A 210 -24.41 9.91 -4.49
C GLU A 210 -23.58 10.43 -3.32
N GLY A 211 -22.34 10.83 -3.61
CA GLY A 211 -21.36 11.22 -2.59
C GLY A 211 -20.46 10.10 -2.09
N ASP A 212 -20.76 8.85 -2.38
CA ASP A 212 -19.89 7.73 -2.00
C ASP A 212 -18.51 7.82 -2.68
N GLU A 213 -17.47 7.56 -1.91
CA GLU A 213 -16.10 7.42 -2.44
C GLU A 213 -15.94 6.03 -3.08
N LEU A 214 -15.51 6.02 -4.33
CA LEU A 214 -15.37 4.81 -5.12
C LEU A 214 -13.91 4.64 -5.59
N LEU A 215 -13.49 3.39 -5.72
CA LEU A 215 -12.21 3.00 -6.31
C LEU A 215 -12.45 2.06 -7.49
N ILE A 216 -11.95 2.42 -8.66
CA ILE A 216 -11.91 1.54 -9.82
C ILE A 216 -10.50 0.98 -9.96
N THR A 217 -10.39 -0.34 -10.16
CA THR A 217 -9.10 -0.99 -10.39
C THR A 217 -9.16 -1.89 -11.61
N GLY A 218 -8.13 -1.83 -12.42
CA GLY A 218 -7.96 -2.67 -13.61
C GLY A 218 -6.50 -2.78 -14.01
N GLU A 219 -6.16 -3.79 -14.80
CA GLU A 219 -4.79 -4.06 -15.23
C GLU A 219 -4.16 -2.86 -15.96
N THR A 220 -4.92 -2.24 -16.86
CA THR A 220 -4.48 -1.07 -17.64
C THR A 220 -4.94 0.25 -17.00
N THR A 221 -6.11 0.28 -16.38
CA THR A 221 -6.69 1.45 -15.73
C THR A 221 -5.89 1.82 -14.48
N GLY A 222 -5.25 0.83 -13.86
CA GLY A 222 -4.54 1.02 -12.58
C GLY A 222 -5.52 1.22 -11.43
N ALA A 223 -5.24 2.19 -10.56
CA ALA A 223 -6.12 2.63 -9.48
C ALA A 223 -6.65 4.03 -9.79
N TYR A 224 -7.97 4.17 -9.80
CA TYR A 224 -8.66 5.43 -10.06
C TYR A 224 -9.75 5.65 -9.01
N GLU A 225 -9.59 6.67 -8.18
CA GLU A 225 -10.57 7.08 -7.18
C GLU A 225 -11.46 8.19 -7.76
N LEU A 226 -12.74 8.12 -7.44
CA LEU A 226 -13.73 9.12 -7.82
C LEU A 226 -14.84 9.15 -6.75
N VAL A 227 -15.60 10.25 -6.76
CA VAL A 227 -16.83 10.34 -5.96
C VAL A 227 -18.02 10.04 -6.87
N ALA A 228 -18.96 9.25 -6.42
CA ALA A 228 -20.20 8.97 -7.13
C ALA A 228 -21.01 10.27 -7.29
N LYS A 229 -21.09 10.76 -8.51
CA LYS A 229 -21.88 11.95 -8.88
C LYS A 229 -22.65 11.68 -10.14
N ASP A 230 -23.84 12.27 -10.24
CA ASP A 230 -24.71 12.14 -11.41
C ASP A 230 -24.87 10.68 -11.83
N ILE A 231 -25.32 9.84 -10.89
CA ILE A 231 -25.49 8.40 -11.12
C ILE A 231 -26.69 8.22 -12.04
N HIS A 232 -26.52 7.53 -13.17
CA HIS A 232 -27.61 7.19 -14.08
C HIS A 232 -27.92 5.70 -14.02
N ASP A 233 -29.19 5.34 -14.03
CA ASP A 233 -29.60 3.94 -14.15
C ASP A 233 -29.52 3.41 -15.59
N ALA A 234 -29.93 2.16 -15.81
CA ALA A 234 -29.91 1.52 -17.13
C ALA A 234 -30.81 2.21 -18.18
N LYS A 235 -31.76 3.05 -17.75
CA LYS A 235 -32.65 3.82 -18.65
C LYS A 235 -32.08 5.22 -18.94
N GLY A 236 -30.97 5.59 -18.28
CA GLY A 236 -30.37 6.92 -18.36
C GLY A 236 -31.04 7.95 -17.44
N GLU A 237 -31.84 7.52 -16.48
CA GLU A 237 -32.49 8.39 -15.51
C GLU A 237 -31.53 8.67 -14.34
N LEU A 238 -31.50 9.91 -13.87
CA LEU A 238 -30.69 10.33 -12.75
C LEU A 238 -31.23 9.71 -11.44
N ARG A 239 -30.35 9.11 -10.65
CA ARG A 239 -30.68 8.44 -9.39
C ARG A 239 -29.73 8.91 -8.30
N THR A 240 -30.26 9.03 -7.09
CA THR A 240 -29.44 9.34 -5.89
C THR A 240 -28.83 8.09 -5.26
N GLU A 241 -29.37 6.92 -5.58
CA GLU A 241 -28.85 5.62 -5.13
C GLU A 241 -29.16 4.51 -6.13
N ILE A 242 -28.31 3.49 -6.13
CA ILE A 242 -28.44 2.26 -6.93
C ILE A 242 -28.39 1.07 -5.97
N GLN A 243 -29.27 0.11 -6.19
CA GLN A 243 -29.37 -1.10 -5.38
C GLN A 243 -28.62 -2.27 -6.01
N LYS A 244 -28.28 -3.26 -5.18
CA LYS A 244 -27.68 -4.51 -5.65
C LYS A 244 -28.54 -5.16 -6.76
N GLY A 245 -27.86 -5.59 -7.83
CA GLY A 245 -28.52 -6.21 -9.01
C GLY A 245 -28.87 -5.22 -10.10
N GLU A 246 -28.61 -3.92 -9.91
CA GLU A 246 -28.89 -2.90 -10.92
C GLU A 246 -27.64 -2.52 -11.72
N TYR A 247 -27.85 -2.04 -12.93
CA TYR A 247 -26.84 -1.38 -13.75
C TYR A 247 -26.86 0.11 -13.46
N PHE A 248 -25.67 0.72 -13.47
CA PHE A 248 -25.52 2.16 -13.31
C PHE A 248 -24.36 2.69 -14.10
N ALA A 249 -24.38 3.95 -14.40
CA ALA A 249 -23.37 4.64 -15.17
C ALA A 249 -22.86 5.88 -14.43
N LEU A 250 -21.53 6.09 -14.53
CA LEU A 250 -20.83 7.24 -13.98
C LEU A 250 -19.95 7.87 -15.04
N LYS A 251 -19.89 9.20 -15.06
CA LYS A 251 -18.90 9.92 -15.83
C LYS A 251 -17.52 9.74 -15.18
N THR A 252 -16.52 9.45 -16.01
CA THR A 252 -15.15 9.23 -15.53
C THR A 252 -14.15 10.06 -16.33
N GLU A 253 -13.11 10.59 -15.68
CA GLU A 253 -12.04 11.33 -16.35
C GLU A 253 -11.04 10.40 -17.05
N LYS A 254 -11.01 9.14 -16.63
CA LYS A 254 -10.12 8.12 -17.20
C LYS A 254 -10.92 7.06 -17.94
N ILE A 255 -10.27 6.46 -18.94
CA ILE A 255 -10.84 5.32 -19.65
C ILE A 255 -10.90 4.13 -18.68
N VAL A 256 -12.11 3.65 -18.43
CA VAL A 256 -12.39 2.42 -17.68
C VAL A 256 -12.64 1.30 -18.68
N ARG A 257 -12.20 0.10 -18.37
CA ARG A 257 -12.30 -1.04 -19.28
C ARG A 257 -13.28 -2.07 -18.77
N ARG A 258 -13.92 -2.76 -19.68
CA ARG A 258 -14.78 -3.89 -19.34
C ARG A 258 -14.01 -4.90 -18.49
N GLY A 259 -14.62 -5.30 -17.37
CA GLY A 259 -14.03 -6.20 -16.40
C GLY A 259 -13.26 -5.50 -15.26
N ASP A 260 -12.99 -4.19 -15.38
CA ASP A 260 -12.44 -3.43 -14.26
C ASP A 260 -13.38 -3.52 -13.06
N ARG A 261 -12.78 -3.61 -11.88
CA ARG A 261 -13.54 -3.77 -10.63
C ARG A 261 -13.81 -2.42 -10.01
N ILE A 262 -15.02 -2.22 -9.50
CA ILE A 262 -15.39 -1.05 -8.71
C ILE A 262 -15.57 -1.46 -7.24
N PHE A 263 -15.07 -0.62 -6.33
CA PHE A 263 -15.13 -0.81 -4.89
C PHE A 263 -15.72 0.43 -4.23
N LEU A 264 -16.51 0.22 -3.21
CA LEU A 264 -16.93 1.26 -2.28
C LEU A 264 -15.85 1.42 -1.22
N LEU A 265 -15.43 2.66 -0.97
CA LEU A 265 -14.46 3.00 0.06
C LEU A 265 -15.20 3.43 1.31
N LYS A 266 -14.95 2.75 2.43
CA LYS A 266 -15.55 3.05 3.72
C LYS A 266 -14.47 3.43 4.73
N VAL A 267 -14.70 4.47 5.49
CA VAL A 267 -13.86 4.79 6.65
C VAL A 267 -14.09 3.70 7.70
N GLU A 268 -13.03 3.14 8.25
CA GLU A 268 -13.10 2.22 9.39
C GLU A 268 -13.23 3.08 10.66
N GLU A 269 -14.33 2.93 11.39
CA GLU A 269 -14.56 3.54 12.71
C GLU A 269 -13.68 2.91 13.79
#